data_4ba0002f69d298952cb29f04d1bdb84c
#
_entry.id   4ba0002f69d298952cb29f04d1bdb84c
#
_cell.length_a   1.000
_cell.length_b   1.000
_cell.length_c   1.000
_cell.angle_alpha   90.00
_cell.angle_beta   90.00
_cell.angle_gamma   90.00
#
_symmetry.space_group_name_H-M   'P 1'
#
loop_
_entity.id
_entity.type
_entity.pdbx_description
1 polymer ?
#
loop_
_entity_poly.entity_id
_entity_poly.type
_entity_poly.pdbx_seq_one_letter_code
_entity_poly.pdbx_strand_id
1 'polypeptide(L)'
;SVQVEVIRIFENNILQYLQRNSLEDQWDLEPVGRIILQKEIDLTQLSDRDNKYIWTRYALDLGPLVKLAPGSIYQVRIGFKGSDTYLDCFKETDIEKNKPAFGELASMWEYDYSYSGFTWDHTDDPCYPAYYSPERFISRNLLASDIGLTAKQNEQGKIWVYATSLGSVAPMSGIQIEVFDFQQQSLGKGMTLTDGSVTFDLQRKAFFVVATSGNQNGYLRLADGLSLSLSEFNAGGTGYQ
;
A
#
# COMPACT_ATOMS: atom_id res chain seq x y z
N SER A 1 3.73 -1.37 23.63
CA SER A 1 4.38 -1.82 22.38
C SER A 1 3.42 -1.78 21.21
N VAL A 2 3.95 -1.87 19.98
CA VAL A 2 3.19 -2.15 18.76
C VAL A 2 3.89 -3.24 17.96
N GLN A 3 3.11 -4.02 17.25
CA GLN A 3 3.63 -5.02 16.33
C GLN A 3 3.76 -4.40 14.94
N VAL A 4 4.92 -4.52 14.33
CA VAL A 4 5.20 -4.02 12.98
C VAL A 4 5.55 -5.21 12.09
N GLU A 5 4.83 -5.33 10.99
CA GLU A 5 5.08 -6.30 9.95
C GLU A 5 5.33 -5.59 8.63
N VAL A 6 6.31 -6.06 7.87
CA VAL A 6 6.58 -5.57 6.51
C VAL A 6 6.52 -6.74 5.54
N ILE A 7 5.65 -6.61 4.55
CA ILE A 7 5.47 -7.56 3.46
C ILE A 7 6.05 -6.92 2.20
N ARG A 8 6.91 -7.65 1.49
CA ARG A 8 7.40 -7.22 0.18
C ARG A 8 6.59 -7.89 -0.93
N ILE A 9 6.06 -7.09 -1.84
CA ILE A 9 5.52 -7.55 -3.12
C ILE A 9 6.64 -7.42 -4.15
N PHE A 10 7.02 -8.54 -4.76
CA PHE A 10 8.17 -8.58 -5.66
C PHE A 10 7.84 -7.93 -7.01
N GLU A 11 8.82 -7.34 -7.66
CA GLU A 11 8.70 -6.53 -8.88
C GLU A 11 7.99 -7.29 -10.01
N ASN A 12 8.28 -8.57 -10.15
CA ASN A 12 7.68 -9.45 -11.18
C ASN A 12 6.23 -9.86 -10.86
N ASN A 13 5.74 -9.63 -9.64
CA ASN A 13 4.39 -9.97 -9.21
C ASN A 13 3.46 -8.75 -9.12
N ILE A 14 4.00 -7.53 -9.33
CA ILE A 14 3.24 -6.31 -9.10
C ILE A 14 2.06 -6.18 -10.05
N LEU A 15 2.19 -6.54 -11.32
CA LEU A 15 1.05 -6.49 -12.24
C LEU A 15 -0.05 -7.49 -11.83
N GLN A 16 0.32 -8.67 -11.36
CA GLN A 16 -0.62 -9.65 -10.81
C GLN A 16 -1.34 -9.08 -9.57
N TYR A 17 -0.60 -8.45 -8.67
CA TYR A 17 -1.17 -7.78 -7.51
C TYR A 17 -2.14 -6.67 -7.92
N LEU A 18 -1.76 -5.81 -8.85
CA LEU A 18 -2.57 -4.67 -9.32
C LEU A 18 -3.79 -5.06 -10.16
N GLN A 19 -3.89 -6.30 -10.65
CA GLN A 19 -5.11 -6.77 -11.31
C GLN A 19 -6.31 -6.77 -10.37
N ARG A 20 -6.11 -7.08 -9.09
CA ARG A 20 -7.17 -7.15 -8.08
C ARG A 20 -7.13 -6.01 -7.08
N ASN A 21 -5.96 -5.43 -6.86
CA ASN A 21 -5.72 -4.41 -5.87
C ASN A 21 -5.44 -3.05 -6.51
N SER A 22 -5.84 -1.98 -5.83
CA SER A 22 -5.24 -0.67 -6.01
C SER A 22 -3.91 -0.59 -5.24
N LEU A 23 -3.18 0.51 -5.36
CA LEU A 23 -1.98 0.73 -4.54
C LEU A 23 -2.27 0.86 -3.03
N GLU A 24 -3.53 1.00 -2.64
CA GLU A 24 -3.96 1.17 -1.24
C GLU A 24 -4.54 -0.12 -0.64
N ASP A 25 -4.86 -1.11 -1.48
CA ASP A 25 -5.50 -2.35 -1.05
C ASP A 25 -4.52 -3.36 -0.44
N GLN A 26 -5.06 -4.36 0.21
CA GLN A 26 -4.29 -5.36 0.96
C GLN A 26 -4.73 -6.82 0.69
N TRP A 27 -5.49 -7.04 -0.37
CA TRP A 27 -6.07 -8.35 -0.66
C TRP A 27 -5.08 -9.26 -1.40
N ASP A 28 -5.24 -10.56 -1.24
CA ASP A 28 -4.51 -11.60 -2.00
C ASP A 28 -2.98 -11.41 -2.02
N LEU A 29 -2.36 -11.14 -0.87
CA LEU A 29 -0.92 -10.92 -0.77
C LEU A 29 -0.11 -12.22 -0.81
N GLU A 30 -0.69 -13.34 -0.39
CA GLU A 30 0.00 -14.64 -0.31
C GLU A 30 0.67 -15.05 -1.63
N PRO A 31 0.00 -14.98 -2.80
CA PRO A 31 0.61 -15.41 -4.05
C PRO A 31 1.66 -14.43 -4.61
N VAL A 32 1.73 -13.21 -4.10
CA VAL A 32 2.52 -12.14 -4.71
C VAL A 32 3.62 -11.55 -3.82
N GLY A 33 3.52 -11.78 -2.51
CA GLY A 33 4.39 -11.17 -1.51
C GLY A 33 5.02 -12.15 -0.53
N ARG A 34 5.90 -11.62 0.30
CA ARG A 34 6.52 -12.33 1.42
C ARG A 34 6.72 -11.40 2.61
N ILE A 35 6.46 -11.90 3.80
CA ILE A 35 6.84 -11.22 5.03
C ILE A 35 8.37 -11.19 5.12
N ILE A 36 8.94 -10.01 5.27
CA ILE A 36 10.39 -9.80 5.37
C ILE A 36 10.82 -9.23 6.71
N LEU A 37 9.88 -8.72 7.49
CA LEU A 37 10.10 -8.23 8.84
C LEU A 37 8.86 -8.46 9.70
N GLN A 38 9.09 -8.96 10.91
CA GLN A 38 8.13 -8.95 12.00
C GLN A 38 8.87 -8.48 13.25
N LYS A 39 8.42 -7.41 13.86
CA LYS A 39 9.08 -6.82 15.00
C LYS A 39 8.11 -6.17 15.96
N GLU A 40 8.30 -6.41 17.23
CA GLU A 40 7.70 -5.63 18.30
C GLU A 40 8.52 -4.37 18.54
N ILE A 41 7.86 -3.21 18.57
CA ILE A 41 8.45 -1.91 18.80
C ILE A 41 7.92 -1.35 20.12
N ASP A 42 8.82 -1.14 21.06
CA ASP A 42 8.49 -0.45 22.30
C ASP A 42 8.40 1.06 22.04
N LEU A 43 7.19 1.60 22.14
CA LEU A 43 6.93 3.01 21.89
C LEU A 43 7.61 3.94 22.90
N THR A 44 7.96 3.43 24.08
CA THR A 44 8.68 4.23 25.09
C THR A 44 10.08 4.60 24.62
N GLN A 45 10.68 3.81 23.73
CA GLN A 45 12.00 4.08 23.14
C GLN A 45 11.96 5.11 22.01
N LEU A 46 10.76 5.42 21.48
CA LEU A 46 10.57 6.36 20.39
C LEU A 46 10.16 7.77 20.86
N SER A 47 9.98 7.95 22.17
CA SER A 47 9.55 9.23 22.75
C SER A 47 10.20 9.48 24.10
N ASP A 48 10.74 10.66 24.29
CA ASP A 48 11.25 11.14 25.59
C ASP A 48 10.14 11.47 26.59
N ARG A 49 8.88 11.31 26.21
CA ARG A 49 7.72 11.64 27.02
C ARG A 49 7.16 10.40 27.70
N ASP A 50 7.36 10.31 29.00
CA ASP A 50 6.80 9.25 29.84
C ASP A 50 5.32 9.50 30.23
N ASN A 51 4.52 10.09 29.35
CA ASN A 51 3.13 10.39 29.63
C ASN A 51 2.17 9.45 28.89
N LYS A 52 1.80 8.36 29.54
CA LYS A 52 0.95 7.28 29.01
C LYS A 52 -0.51 7.69 28.72
N TYR A 53 -0.91 8.90 29.14
CA TYR A 53 -2.28 9.38 29.04
C TYR A 53 -2.46 10.50 28.02
N ILE A 54 -1.42 10.85 27.27
CA ILE A 54 -1.46 11.89 26.23
C ILE A 54 -1.29 11.26 24.86
N TRP A 55 -2.12 11.66 23.91
CA TRP A 55 -1.93 11.34 22.51
C TRP A 55 -0.56 11.79 22.02
N THR A 56 0.26 10.85 21.62
CA THR A 56 1.63 11.10 21.17
C THR A 56 1.79 10.58 19.75
N ARG A 57 2.39 11.38 18.89
CA ARG A 57 2.76 10.97 17.54
C ARG A 57 4.14 10.34 17.57
N TYR A 58 4.25 9.13 17.05
CA TYR A 58 5.51 8.42 16.89
C TYR A 58 5.91 8.38 15.42
N ALA A 59 7.20 8.47 15.15
CA ALA A 59 7.78 8.27 13.82
C ALA A 59 8.65 7.02 13.87
N LEU A 60 8.36 6.07 12.97
CA LEU A 60 9.15 4.86 12.79
C LEU A 60 9.97 5.00 11.50
N ASP A 61 11.31 5.02 11.64
CA ASP A 61 12.21 4.93 10.50
C ASP A 61 12.33 3.47 10.06
N LEU A 62 11.88 3.18 8.85
CA LEU A 62 11.97 1.84 8.26
C LEU A 62 13.35 1.55 7.67
N GLY A 63 14.15 2.56 7.34
CA GLY A 63 15.45 2.41 6.70
C GLY A 63 16.42 1.48 7.44
N PRO A 64 16.56 1.61 8.77
CA PRO A 64 17.39 0.70 9.58
C PRO A 64 16.81 -0.72 9.71
N LEU A 65 15.50 -0.87 9.50
CA LEU A 65 14.79 -2.14 9.72
C LEU A 65 14.74 -3.01 8.46
N VAL A 66 14.59 -2.38 7.29
CA VAL A 66 14.38 -3.08 6.02
C VAL A 66 15.22 -2.43 4.92
N LYS A 67 16.01 -3.25 4.23
CA LYS A 67 16.68 -2.80 3.01
C LYS A 67 15.66 -2.80 1.86
N LEU A 68 15.22 -1.62 1.47
CA LEU A 68 14.28 -1.46 0.37
C LEU A 68 14.96 -1.76 -0.98
N ALA A 69 14.39 -2.68 -1.75
CA ALA A 69 14.79 -2.93 -3.13
C ALA A 69 13.99 -1.99 -4.05
N PRO A 70 14.65 -1.23 -4.94
CA PRO A 70 13.96 -0.35 -5.86
C PRO A 70 12.95 -1.09 -6.73
N GLY A 71 11.81 -0.47 -7.00
CA GLY A 71 10.75 -1.02 -7.84
C GLY A 71 9.82 -2.04 -7.15
N SER A 72 10.08 -2.42 -5.89
CA SER A 72 9.16 -3.25 -5.10
C SER A 72 8.09 -2.40 -4.42
N ILE A 73 6.96 -3.01 -4.12
CA ILE A 73 5.96 -2.47 -3.19
C ILE A 73 6.15 -3.14 -1.83
N TYR A 74 6.08 -2.35 -0.78
CA TYR A 74 6.13 -2.81 0.60
C TYR A 74 4.83 -2.46 1.29
N GLN A 75 4.15 -3.46 1.85
CA GLN A 75 3.04 -3.20 2.75
C GLN A 75 3.57 -3.21 4.19
N VAL A 76 3.38 -2.10 4.87
CA VAL A 76 3.66 -1.97 6.31
C VAL A 76 2.35 -2.14 7.06
N ARG A 77 2.31 -3.08 7.97
CA ARG A 77 1.18 -3.32 8.87
C ARG A 77 1.59 -2.99 10.29
N ILE A 78 0.70 -2.32 11.00
CA ILE A 78 0.90 -1.98 12.41
C ILE A 78 -0.34 -2.41 13.18
N GLY A 79 -0.12 -3.18 14.22
CA GLY A 79 -1.16 -3.64 15.12
C GLY A 79 -0.67 -3.69 16.56
N PHE A 80 -1.52 -4.04 17.48
CA PHE A 80 -1.19 -4.25 18.88
C PHE A 80 -2.07 -5.35 19.48
N LYS A 81 -1.61 -5.94 20.56
CA LYS A 81 -2.27 -7.01 21.31
C LYS A 81 -2.80 -6.44 22.63
N GLY A 82 -3.67 -7.18 23.30
CA GLY A 82 -4.09 -6.86 24.65
C GLY A 82 -2.92 -6.68 25.62
N SER A 83 -1.89 -7.52 25.51
CA SER A 83 -0.67 -7.43 26.32
C SER A 83 0.17 -6.18 26.08
N ASP A 84 -0.04 -5.49 24.97
CA ASP A 84 0.65 -4.24 24.65
C ASP A 84 -0.05 -3.02 25.27
N THR A 85 -1.23 -3.22 25.86
CA THR A 85 -2.03 -2.18 26.48
C THR A 85 -1.78 -2.09 27.99
N TYR A 86 -2.24 -1.01 28.60
CA TYR A 86 -2.20 -0.81 30.07
C TYR A 86 -3.53 -1.15 30.73
N LEU A 87 -4.34 -2.01 30.11
CA LEU A 87 -5.64 -2.40 30.64
C LEU A 87 -5.48 -3.56 31.62
N ASP A 88 -5.97 -3.38 32.85
CA ASP A 88 -5.88 -4.38 33.92
C ASP A 88 -6.87 -5.55 33.75
N CYS A 89 -7.71 -5.50 32.74
CA CYS A 89 -8.75 -6.52 32.51
C CYS A 89 -8.24 -7.76 31.78
N PHE A 90 -7.01 -7.76 31.26
CA PHE A 90 -6.40 -8.93 30.65
C PHE A 90 -5.77 -9.83 31.71
N LYS A 91 -6.22 -11.10 31.75
CA LYS A 91 -5.53 -12.14 32.51
C LYS A 91 -4.45 -12.76 31.63
N GLU A 92 -3.30 -13.07 32.24
CA GLU A 92 -2.14 -13.66 31.55
C GLU A 92 -2.49 -14.94 30.76
N THR A 93 -3.48 -15.71 31.22
CA THR A 93 -4.00 -16.91 30.55
C THR A 93 -4.73 -16.66 29.26
N ASP A 94 -5.22 -15.44 29.05
CA ASP A 94 -5.97 -15.08 27.84
C ASP A 94 -5.05 -14.51 26.77
N ILE A 95 -3.87 -14.06 27.15
CA ILE A 95 -2.88 -13.42 26.28
C ILE A 95 -2.29 -14.40 25.28
N GLU A 96 -2.00 -15.65 25.69
CA GLU A 96 -1.43 -16.67 24.79
C GLU A 96 -2.40 -17.11 23.69
N LYS A 97 -3.70 -17.10 23.98
CA LYS A 97 -4.76 -17.46 23.02
C LYS A 97 -4.99 -16.38 21.97
N ASN A 98 -4.51 -15.16 22.22
CA ASN A 98 -4.79 -13.96 21.45
C ASN A 98 -3.58 -13.44 20.69
N LYS A 99 -2.64 -14.31 20.35
CA LYS A 99 -1.63 -13.93 19.37
C LYS A 99 -2.34 -13.67 18.05
N PRO A 100 -2.45 -12.42 17.58
CA PRO A 100 -2.74 -12.23 16.19
C PRO A 100 -1.72 -13.07 15.45
N ALA A 101 -2.17 -13.86 14.49
CA ALA A 101 -1.28 -14.65 13.66
C ALA A 101 -0.47 -13.73 12.73
N PHE A 102 0.46 -12.94 13.32
CA PHE A 102 1.59 -12.43 12.58
C PHE A 102 2.42 -13.67 12.23
N GLY A 103 2.50 -14.04 10.98
CA GLY A 103 3.30 -15.18 10.56
C GLY A 103 2.85 -15.85 9.30
N GLU A 104 1.59 -15.70 8.95
CA GLU A 104 1.07 -16.20 7.70
C GLU A 104 0.48 -15.05 6.89
N LEU A 105 0.72 -15.04 5.58
CA LEU A 105 0.04 -14.15 4.64
C LEU A 105 -1.42 -14.60 4.42
N ALA A 106 -1.97 -15.32 5.37
CA ALA A 106 -3.35 -15.75 5.35
C ALA A 106 -4.25 -14.55 5.02
N SER A 107 -5.16 -14.75 4.12
CA SER A 107 -6.21 -13.78 3.85
C SER A 107 -6.99 -13.55 5.14
N MET A 108 -7.58 -12.36 5.32
CA MET A 108 -8.45 -12.11 6.47
C MET A 108 -9.60 -13.12 6.58
N TRP A 109 -9.93 -13.82 5.49
CA TRP A 109 -10.95 -14.87 5.42
C TRP A 109 -10.49 -16.21 5.99
N GLU A 110 -9.18 -16.45 6.11
CA GLU A 110 -8.59 -17.67 6.67
C GLU A 110 -8.24 -17.52 8.15
N TYR A 111 -8.47 -16.34 8.74
CA TYR A 111 -8.34 -16.16 10.18
C TYR A 111 -9.39 -17.05 10.87
N ASP A 112 -8.92 -18.08 11.55
CA ASP A 112 -9.80 -19.00 12.29
C ASP A 112 -10.33 -18.33 13.56
N TYR A 113 -11.43 -17.61 13.42
CA TYR A 113 -12.13 -16.98 14.53
C TYR A 113 -12.61 -17.99 15.59
N SER A 114 -12.73 -19.27 15.24
CA SER A 114 -13.18 -20.29 16.19
C SER A 114 -12.13 -20.66 17.22
N TYR A 115 -10.86 -20.51 16.87
CA TYR A 115 -9.74 -20.91 17.74
C TYR A 115 -9.41 -19.90 18.86
N SER A 116 -9.83 -18.65 18.72
CA SER A 116 -9.43 -17.54 19.60
C SER A 116 -10.42 -17.21 20.71
N GLY A 117 -11.56 -17.92 20.81
CA GLY A 117 -12.65 -17.48 21.67
C GLY A 117 -13.30 -16.18 21.19
N PHE A 118 -13.19 -15.92 19.88
CA PHE A 118 -13.75 -14.75 19.23
C PHE A 118 -15.27 -14.75 19.37
N THR A 119 -15.82 -13.66 19.85
CA THR A 119 -17.26 -13.42 19.94
C THR A 119 -17.57 -12.08 19.31
N TRP A 120 -18.47 -12.04 18.36
CA TRP A 120 -18.86 -10.82 17.65
C TRP A 120 -19.38 -9.72 18.60
N ASP A 121 -19.98 -10.13 19.72
CA ASP A 121 -20.58 -9.22 20.71
C ASP A 121 -19.54 -8.35 21.45
N HIS A 122 -18.26 -8.68 21.36
CA HIS A 122 -17.19 -8.01 22.11
C HIS A 122 -16.09 -7.39 21.23
N THR A 123 -16.37 -7.17 19.95
CA THR A 123 -15.40 -6.55 19.04
C THR A 123 -15.04 -5.11 19.40
N ASP A 124 -15.90 -4.43 20.14
CA ASP A 124 -15.69 -3.04 20.56
C ASP A 124 -15.20 -2.89 22.01
N ASP A 125 -15.04 -4.00 22.73
CA ASP A 125 -14.56 -3.99 24.12
C ASP A 125 -13.07 -4.40 24.18
N PRO A 126 -12.16 -3.47 24.56
CA PRO A 126 -10.72 -3.75 24.58
C PRO A 126 -10.31 -4.76 25.66
N CYS A 127 -11.21 -5.21 26.52
CA CYS A 127 -10.96 -6.29 27.47
C CYS A 127 -11.19 -7.68 26.89
N TYR A 128 -11.61 -7.76 25.64
CA TYR A 128 -11.86 -9.03 24.95
C TYR A 128 -10.91 -9.26 23.78
N PRO A 129 -10.55 -10.52 23.51
CA PRO A 129 -9.71 -10.91 22.39
C PRO A 129 -10.20 -10.43 21.03
N ALA A 130 -11.51 -10.45 20.83
CA ALA A 130 -12.14 -10.03 19.58
C ALA A 130 -11.83 -8.58 19.19
N TYR A 131 -11.50 -7.72 20.14
CA TYR A 131 -11.08 -6.34 19.89
C TYR A 131 -9.76 -6.27 19.10
N TYR A 132 -8.86 -7.24 19.28
CA TYR A 132 -7.51 -7.25 18.69
C TYR A 132 -7.45 -8.05 17.38
N SER A 133 -8.56 -8.12 16.67
CA SER A 133 -8.64 -8.80 15.38
C SER A 133 -7.76 -8.14 14.32
N PRO A 134 -7.33 -8.88 13.28
CA PRO A 134 -6.54 -8.34 12.17
C PRO A 134 -7.19 -7.16 11.43
N GLU A 135 -8.51 -7.04 11.49
CA GLU A 135 -9.26 -5.91 10.90
C GLU A 135 -8.90 -4.55 11.50
N ARG A 136 -8.35 -4.54 12.72
CA ARG A 136 -7.89 -3.32 13.38
C ARG A 136 -6.45 -2.96 13.07
N PHE A 137 -5.75 -3.77 12.28
CA PHE A 137 -4.41 -3.42 11.84
C PHE A 137 -4.48 -2.30 10.82
N ILE A 138 -3.63 -1.32 11.02
CA ILE A 138 -3.43 -0.26 10.04
C ILE A 138 -2.40 -0.74 9.04
N SER A 139 -2.71 -0.70 7.76
CA SER A 139 -1.78 -1.02 6.68
C SER A 139 -1.58 0.16 5.75
N ARG A 140 -0.36 0.26 5.20
CA ARG A 140 -0.02 1.22 4.14
C ARG A 140 0.96 0.59 3.18
N ASN A 141 0.73 0.83 1.90
CA ASN A 141 1.63 0.43 0.83
C ASN A 141 2.61 1.55 0.52
N LEU A 142 3.87 1.19 0.38
CA LEU A 142 4.97 2.07 0.03
C LEU A 142 5.62 1.53 -1.24
N LEU A 143 5.67 2.36 -2.29
CA LEU A 143 6.43 2.05 -3.49
C LEU A 143 7.87 2.55 -3.32
N ALA A 144 8.84 1.64 -3.43
CA ALA A 144 10.26 1.99 -3.38
C ALA A 144 10.74 2.49 -4.75
N SER A 145 10.28 3.67 -5.15
CA SER A 145 10.64 4.31 -6.42
C SER A 145 10.53 5.82 -6.31
N ASP A 146 11.35 6.52 -7.11
CA ASP A 146 11.23 7.97 -7.33
C ASP A 146 10.39 8.30 -8.58
N ILE A 147 9.88 7.30 -9.29
CA ILE A 147 9.13 7.51 -10.54
C ILE A 147 7.66 7.71 -10.23
N GLY A 148 7.18 8.93 -10.38
CA GLY A 148 5.76 9.28 -10.39
C GLY A 148 5.19 9.20 -11.80
N LEU A 149 4.00 8.62 -11.94
CA LEU A 149 3.31 8.49 -13.22
C LEU A 149 1.95 9.17 -13.19
N THR A 150 1.65 9.90 -14.26
CA THR A 150 0.32 10.42 -14.54
C THR A 150 -0.05 10.04 -15.97
N ALA A 151 -1.29 9.66 -16.20
CA ALA A 151 -1.77 9.36 -17.54
C ALA A 151 -3.13 10.01 -17.81
N LYS A 152 -3.35 10.36 -19.07
CA LYS A 152 -4.63 10.84 -19.58
C LYS A 152 -4.99 10.08 -20.84
N GLN A 153 -6.18 9.51 -20.91
CA GLN A 153 -6.68 8.79 -22.09
C GLN A 153 -7.91 9.50 -22.64
N ASN A 154 -8.04 9.56 -23.96
CA ASN A 154 -9.23 10.00 -24.65
C ASN A 154 -10.12 8.82 -25.09
N GLU A 155 -11.29 9.10 -25.59
CA GLU A 155 -12.27 8.10 -26.06
C GLU A 155 -11.79 7.34 -27.30
N GLN A 156 -10.86 7.91 -28.08
CA GLN A 156 -10.30 7.32 -29.30
C GLN A 156 -9.14 6.36 -29.01
N GLY A 157 -8.82 6.08 -27.75
CA GLY A 157 -7.74 5.16 -27.36
C GLY A 157 -6.34 5.78 -27.32
N LYS A 158 -6.21 7.09 -27.54
CA LYS A 158 -4.94 7.79 -27.39
C LYS A 158 -4.66 8.04 -25.92
N ILE A 159 -3.47 7.64 -25.45
CA ILE A 159 -3.03 7.82 -24.07
C ILE A 159 -1.75 8.66 -24.04
N TRP A 160 -1.73 9.67 -23.19
CA TRP A 160 -0.55 10.46 -22.82
C TRP A 160 -0.09 10.02 -21.44
N VAL A 161 1.18 9.69 -21.31
CA VAL A 161 1.82 9.31 -20.06
C VAL A 161 2.93 10.30 -19.76
N TYR A 162 2.99 10.74 -18.50
CA TYR A 162 4.02 11.64 -17.99
C TYR A 162 4.75 10.96 -16.86
N ALA A 163 6.07 10.97 -16.90
CA ALA A 163 6.95 10.52 -15.82
C ALA A 163 7.62 11.72 -15.16
N THR A 164 7.52 11.79 -13.82
CA THR A 164 8.13 12.83 -13.00
C THR A 164 8.87 12.22 -11.82
N SER A 165 9.95 12.85 -11.39
CA SER A 165 10.61 12.50 -10.13
C SER A 165 9.73 12.94 -8.96
N LEU A 166 9.43 12.05 -8.03
CA LEU A 166 8.65 12.35 -6.83
C LEU A 166 9.43 13.28 -5.86
N GLY A 167 10.75 13.14 -5.84
CA GLY A 167 11.61 13.95 -4.97
C GLY A 167 11.81 15.38 -5.46
N SER A 168 11.99 15.59 -6.77
CA SER A 168 12.28 16.91 -7.36
C SER A 168 11.12 17.55 -8.11
N VAL A 169 10.06 16.78 -8.38
CA VAL A 169 8.90 17.18 -9.23
C VAL A 169 9.31 17.51 -10.68
N ALA A 170 10.55 17.19 -11.07
CA ALA A 170 11.04 17.43 -12.42
C ALA A 170 10.58 16.36 -13.42
N PRO A 171 10.34 16.72 -14.70
CA PRO A 171 10.08 15.75 -15.74
C PRO A 171 11.26 14.76 -15.89
N MET A 172 10.95 13.49 -16.11
CA MET A 172 11.96 12.45 -16.32
C MET A 172 12.02 12.07 -17.78
N SER A 173 13.10 12.45 -18.45
CA SER A 173 13.40 12.09 -19.85
C SER A 173 14.06 10.72 -19.95
N GLY A 174 13.83 10.01 -21.06
CA GLY A 174 14.48 8.73 -21.33
C GLY A 174 14.02 7.56 -20.47
N ILE A 175 12.85 7.69 -19.82
CA ILE A 175 12.22 6.62 -19.06
C ILE A 175 11.50 5.69 -20.04
N GLN A 176 11.74 4.40 -19.93
CA GLN A 176 11.01 3.41 -20.71
C GLN A 176 9.61 3.27 -20.13
N ILE A 177 8.60 3.51 -20.96
CA ILE A 177 7.18 3.32 -20.62
C ILE A 177 6.64 2.15 -21.41
N GLU A 178 5.95 1.25 -20.74
CA GLU A 178 5.22 0.16 -21.36
C GLU A 178 3.78 0.12 -20.86
N VAL A 179 2.84 0.00 -21.79
CA VAL A 179 1.40 -0.02 -21.52
C VAL A 179 0.88 -1.44 -21.72
N PHE A 180 0.08 -1.92 -20.77
CA PHE A 180 -0.44 -3.28 -20.78
C PHE A 180 -1.97 -3.28 -20.69
N ASP A 181 -2.60 -4.32 -21.24
CA ASP A 181 -4.01 -4.63 -20.98
C ASP A 181 -4.19 -5.38 -19.65
N PHE A 182 -5.44 -5.71 -19.30
CA PHE A 182 -5.77 -6.44 -18.07
C PHE A 182 -5.09 -7.84 -18.03
N GLN A 183 -4.91 -8.49 -19.15
CA GLN A 183 -4.25 -9.79 -19.27
C GLN A 183 -2.71 -9.68 -19.28
N GLN A 184 -2.16 -8.49 -18.98
CA GLN A 184 -0.73 -8.21 -18.97
C GLN A 184 -0.05 -8.38 -20.33
N GLN A 185 -0.81 -8.20 -21.42
CA GLN A 185 -0.23 -8.17 -22.75
C GLN A 185 0.20 -6.74 -23.08
N SER A 186 1.42 -6.60 -23.61
CA SER A 186 1.97 -5.30 -24.03
C SER A 186 1.15 -4.71 -25.17
N LEU A 187 0.67 -3.49 -25.01
CA LEU A 187 -0.06 -2.71 -26.01
C LEU A 187 0.81 -1.69 -26.71
N GLY A 188 1.91 -1.28 -26.09
CA GLY A 188 2.82 -0.30 -26.63
C GLY A 188 4.00 -0.04 -25.71
N LYS A 189 5.13 0.34 -26.29
CA LYS A 189 6.37 0.64 -25.59
C LYS A 189 7.04 1.86 -26.21
N GLY A 190 7.57 2.75 -25.39
CA GLY A 190 8.22 3.97 -25.83
C GLY A 190 9.08 4.59 -24.74
N MET A 191 9.78 5.66 -25.10
CA MET A 191 10.65 6.41 -24.19
C MET A 191 10.07 7.80 -24.00
N THR A 192 10.16 8.32 -22.77
CA THR A 192 9.73 9.70 -22.47
C THR A 192 10.64 10.72 -23.14
N LEU A 193 10.05 11.79 -23.63
CA LEU A 193 10.72 12.96 -24.20
C LEU A 193 11.34 13.84 -23.10
N THR A 194 11.92 14.96 -23.48
CA THR A 194 12.57 15.91 -22.56
C THR A 194 11.62 16.54 -21.54
N ASP A 195 10.34 16.60 -21.89
CA ASP A 195 9.26 17.07 -21.00
C ASP A 195 8.64 15.95 -20.14
N GLY A 196 9.23 14.75 -20.17
CA GLY A 196 8.75 13.57 -19.43
C GLY A 196 7.56 12.88 -20.07
N SER A 197 7.10 13.30 -21.24
CA SER A 197 5.91 12.76 -21.91
C SER A 197 6.22 11.63 -22.88
N VAL A 198 5.26 10.73 -23.07
CA VAL A 198 5.17 9.79 -24.19
C VAL A 198 3.71 9.54 -24.53
N THR A 199 3.43 9.27 -25.81
CA THR A 199 2.06 9.08 -26.30
C THR A 199 1.95 7.76 -27.03
N PHE A 200 0.81 7.08 -26.86
CA PHE A 200 0.48 5.84 -27.58
C PHE A 200 -0.92 5.96 -28.21
N ASP A 201 -1.07 5.36 -29.38
CA ASP A 201 -2.37 5.15 -30.04
C ASP A 201 -2.72 3.66 -29.92
N LEU A 202 -3.64 3.32 -29.01
CA LEU A 202 -3.93 1.95 -28.62
C LEU A 202 -5.20 1.42 -29.26
N GLN A 203 -5.15 0.18 -29.74
CA GLN A 203 -6.28 -0.53 -30.33
C GLN A 203 -7.14 -1.28 -29.28
N ARG A 204 -6.61 -1.46 -28.08
CA ARG A 204 -7.25 -2.12 -26.94
C ARG A 204 -7.20 -1.25 -25.70
N LYS A 205 -8.10 -1.51 -24.75
CA LYS A 205 -8.16 -0.79 -23.48
C LYS A 205 -6.89 -1.02 -22.67
N ALA A 206 -6.20 0.06 -22.33
CA ALA A 206 -5.07 0.02 -21.42
C ALA A 206 -5.55 -0.21 -19.97
N PHE A 207 -4.77 -0.95 -19.19
CA PHE A 207 -5.08 -1.20 -17.78
C PHE A 207 -3.90 -0.89 -16.85
N PHE A 208 -2.66 -1.11 -17.30
CA PHE A 208 -1.46 -0.75 -16.55
C PHE A 208 -0.51 0.10 -17.38
N VAL A 209 0.22 0.96 -16.70
CA VAL A 209 1.43 1.61 -17.21
C VAL A 209 2.58 1.24 -16.29
N VAL A 210 3.66 0.78 -16.86
CA VAL A 210 4.93 0.50 -16.17
C VAL A 210 5.99 1.42 -16.71
N ALA A 211 6.67 2.13 -15.82
CA ALA A 211 7.85 2.91 -16.13
C ALA A 211 9.09 2.21 -15.59
N THR A 212 10.17 2.17 -16.38
CA THR A 212 11.43 1.56 -15.98
C THR A 212 12.60 2.52 -16.22
N SER A 213 13.43 2.70 -15.20
CA SER A 213 14.67 3.48 -15.25
C SER A 213 15.76 2.78 -14.43
N GLY A 214 16.70 2.13 -15.11
CA GLY A 214 17.70 1.31 -14.43
C GLY A 214 17.05 0.18 -13.62
N ASN A 215 17.22 0.23 -12.31
CA ASN A 215 16.61 -0.73 -11.38
C ASN A 215 15.34 -0.21 -10.70
N GLN A 216 14.85 0.97 -11.06
CA GLN A 216 13.62 1.53 -10.53
C GLN A 216 12.45 1.28 -11.46
N ASN A 217 11.30 0.98 -10.87
CA ASN A 217 10.04 0.86 -11.59
C ASN A 217 8.97 1.75 -10.96
N GLY A 218 8.18 2.40 -11.80
CA GLY A 218 6.95 3.08 -11.43
C GLY A 218 5.75 2.36 -12.01
N TYR A 219 4.62 2.39 -11.33
CA TYR A 219 3.40 1.69 -11.74
C TYR A 219 2.20 2.62 -11.66
N LEU A 220 1.31 2.51 -12.65
CA LEU A 220 0.04 3.21 -12.64
C LEU A 220 -1.05 2.26 -13.13
N ARG A 221 -2.07 2.05 -12.32
CA ARG A 221 -3.29 1.34 -12.71
C ARG A 221 -4.26 2.32 -13.36
N LEU A 222 -4.74 1.95 -14.54
CA LEU A 222 -5.75 2.69 -15.30
C LEU A 222 -7.07 1.95 -15.15
N ALA A 223 -7.96 2.41 -14.29
CA ALA A 223 -9.29 1.82 -14.12
C ALA A 223 -10.35 2.90 -14.24
N ASP A 224 -11.55 2.49 -14.68
CA ASP A 224 -12.70 3.39 -14.71
C ASP A 224 -12.98 3.90 -13.29
N GLY A 225 -13.17 5.19 -13.14
CA GLY A 225 -13.39 5.83 -11.83
C GLY A 225 -12.13 6.18 -11.03
N LEU A 226 -10.94 5.81 -11.48
CA LEU A 226 -9.66 6.27 -10.88
C LEU A 226 -9.17 7.60 -11.46
N SER A 227 -10.01 8.35 -12.14
CA SER A 227 -9.69 9.72 -12.54
C SER A 227 -9.59 10.61 -11.30
N LEU A 228 -8.60 11.51 -11.28
CA LEU A 228 -8.63 12.63 -10.35
C LEU A 228 -9.99 13.33 -10.48
N SER A 229 -10.85 13.17 -9.49
CA SER A 229 -12.10 13.90 -9.44
C SER A 229 -11.76 15.36 -9.13
N LEU A 230 -11.94 16.22 -10.13
CA LEU A 230 -11.87 17.67 -9.94
C LEU A 230 -13.09 18.21 -9.17
N SER A 231 -14.06 17.34 -8.84
CA SER A 231 -15.28 17.74 -8.13
C SER A 231 -15.04 18.16 -6.67
N GLU A 232 -13.92 17.80 -6.08
CA GLU A 232 -13.51 18.32 -4.77
C GLU A 232 -12.97 19.75 -4.83
N PHE A 233 -12.48 20.15 -5.99
CA PHE A 233 -12.21 21.56 -6.27
C PHE A 233 -13.49 22.14 -6.84
N ASN A 234 -14.19 22.96 -6.05
CA ASN A 234 -15.39 23.66 -6.49
C ASN A 234 -15.09 24.45 -7.78
N ALA A 235 -15.17 23.77 -8.92
CA ALA A 235 -15.01 24.33 -10.25
C ALA A 235 -16.30 25.01 -10.73
N GLY A 236 -17.20 25.37 -9.80
CA GLY A 236 -18.42 26.15 -10.05
C GLY A 236 -18.11 27.61 -10.34
N GLY A 237 -17.15 27.85 -11.22
CA GLY A 237 -17.03 29.13 -11.90
C GLY A 237 -18.24 29.31 -12.80
N THR A 238 -19.02 30.41 -12.63
CA THR A 238 -20.01 30.84 -13.59
C THR A 238 -19.36 30.89 -14.96
N GLY A 239 -19.90 30.09 -15.90
CA GLY A 239 -19.46 30.16 -17.29
C GLY A 239 -19.56 31.60 -17.77
N TYR A 240 -18.48 32.14 -18.28
CA TYR A 240 -18.50 33.39 -19.00
C TYR A 240 -19.37 33.17 -20.24
N GLN A 241 -20.46 33.95 -20.31
CA GLN A 241 -21.24 34.16 -21.54
C GLN A 241 -20.44 35.03 -22.49
#